data_9d9e9f55ab3079102107bac2d650b60e
#
_entry.id   9d9e9f55ab3079102107bac2d650b60e
#
_cell.length_a   1.000
_cell.length_b   1.000
_cell.length_c   1.000
_cell.angle_alpha   90.00
_cell.angle_beta   90.00
_cell.angle_gamma   90.00
#
_symmetry.space_group_name_H-M   'P 1'
#
loop_
_entity.id
_entity.type
_entity.pdbx_description
1 polymer ?
#
loop_
_entity_poly.entity_id
_entity_poly.type
_entity_poly.pdbx_seq_one_letter_code
_entity_poly.pdbx_strand_id
1 'polypeptide(L)'
;MHNLKTLLSNFLAAALLLTAGLAAAVPAIQNWRTANGVQVHFIHTRELPMVDVQVLFNAGSTRDGEWPGLAKLTNALLEEGAGDWSADAVADRLNQVGARLNTSSRRDVALVALRSLCDPRYLQPAAETIARLLKEPSFAPDVVERVRQQMLTALQERAQSPGAIAQDAFYQALYGHHPYGSPPDGAVASLSAVTRTEVQDFHRRYYIAANAVVAIVGDLDRPAAEQLANTLIGGLPQGEPAPPIPPPAAGDRPNYPHPLPIQSEPHSNRPNWRQPR
;
A
#
# COMPACT_ATOMS: atom_id res chain seq x y z
N MET A 1 -41.75 40.07 33.00
CA MET A 1 -40.32 39.72 32.81
C MET A 1 -40.02 38.23 32.97
N HIS A 2 -40.83 37.45 33.70
CA HIS A 2 -40.60 36.01 33.93
C HIS A 2 -40.82 35.17 32.69
N ASN A 3 -41.86 35.43 31.89
CA ASN A 3 -42.22 34.67 30.68
C ASN A 3 -41.22 34.83 29.53
N LEU A 4 -40.50 35.96 29.46
CA LEU A 4 -39.52 36.21 28.39
C LEU A 4 -38.22 35.39 28.60
N LYS A 5 -37.81 35.22 29.86
CA LYS A 5 -36.63 34.38 30.20
C LYS A 5 -36.90 32.91 29.94
N THR A 6 -38.12 32.43 30.21
CA THR A 6 -38.51 31.04 29.94
C THR A 6 -38.59 30.74 28.44
N LEU A 7 -39.11 31.67 27.64
CA LEU A 7 -39.15 31.56 26.19
C LEU A 7 -37.75 31.57 25.57
N LEU A 8 -36.85 32.44 26.04
CA LEU A 8 -35.45 32.47 25.57
C LEU A 8 -34.67 31.17 25.93
N SER A 9 -34.90 30.65 27.15
CA SER A 9 -34.28 29.39 27.59
C SER A 9 -34.73 28.20 26.75
N ASN A 10 -36.05 28.14 26.45
CA ASN A 10 -36.59 27.07 25.61
C ASN A 10 -36.13 27.16 24.15
N PHE A 11 -35.96 28.38 23.61
CA PHE A 11 -35.46 28.60 22.27
C PHE A 11 -33.96 28.22 22.17
N LEU A 12 -33.17 28.54 23.18
CA LEU A 12 -31.77 28.19 23.26
C LEU A 12 -31.57 26.65 23.38
N ALA A 13 -32.42 25.99 24.20
CA ALA A 13 -32.39 24.54 24.33
C ALA A 13 -32.81 23.83 23.02
N ALA A 14 -33.81 24.35 22.32
CA ALA A 14 -34.24 23.83 21.03
C ALA A 14 -33.17 24.04 19.94
N ALA A 15 -32.47 25.18 19.93
CA ALA A 15 -31.33 25.44 19.03
C ALA A 15 -30.16 24.54 19.32
N LEU A 16 -29.82 24.25 20.57
CA LEU A 16 -28.75 23.30 20.94
C LEU A 16 -29.11 21.85 20.52
N LEU A 17 -30.35 21.44 20.61
CA LEU A 17 -30.82 20.12 20.17
C LEU A 17 -30.76 19.97 18.64
N LEU A 18 -30.98 21.04 17.88
CA LEU A 18 -30.89 21.05 16.41
C LEU A 18 -29.43 21.00 15.92
N THR A 19 -28.46 21.50 16.68
CA THR A 19 -27.04 21.44 16.31
C THR A 19 -26.38 20.08 16.63
N ALA A 20 -26.96 19.28 17.52
CA ALA A 20 -26.44 17.94 17.86
C ALA A 20 -26.57 16.92 16.70
N GLY A 21 -27.38 17.21 15.68
CA GLY A 21 -27.59 16.34 14.52
C GLY A 21 -26.55 16.47 13.40
N LEU A 22 -25.58 17.40 13.48
CA LEU A 22 -24.59 17.65 12.43
C LEU A 22 -23.22 17.04 12.72
N ALA A 23 -23.11 16.17 13.72
CA ALA A 23 -21.91 15.34 13.86
C ALA A 23 -21.86 14.40 12.66
N ALA A 24 -21.03 14.72 11.66
CA ALA A 24 -20.74 13.81 10.56
C ALA A 24 -20.24 12.49 11.17
N ALA A 25 -21.10 11.47 11.16
CA ALA A 25 -20.74 10.18 11.68
C ALA A 25 -19.55 9.67 10.86
N VAL A 26 -18.44 9.36 11.50
CA VAL A 26 -17.32 8.65 10.86
C VAL A 26 -17.90 7.39 10.22
N PRO A 27 -17.67 7.13 8.93
CA PRO A 27 -18.21 5.94 8.28
C PRO A 27 -17.86 4.68 9.05
N ALA A 28 -18.83 3.83 9.31
CA ALA A 28 -18.62 2.59 10.06
C ALA A 28 -17.78 1.61 9.21
N ILE A 29 -16.66 1.16 9.74
CA ILE A 29 -15.85 0.11 9.11
C ILE A 29 -16.53 -1.24 9.39
N GLN A 30 -16.97 -1.90 8.32
CA GLN A 30 -17.49 -3.25 8.37
C GLN A 30 -16.33 -4.24 8.19
N ASN A 31 -16.34 -5.31 8.98
CA ASN A 31 -15.26 -6.30 8.95
C ASN A 31 -15.82 -7.70 8.78
N TRP A 32 -15.12 -8.56 8.03
CA TRP A 32 -15.38 -9.99 7.94
C TRP A 32 -14.15 -10.77 7.51
N ARG A 33 -14.29 -12.09 7.50
CA ARG A 33 -13.32 -13.00 6.89
C ARG A 33 -13.98 -13.75 5.74
N THR A 34 -13.23 -13.90 4.66
CA THR A 34 -13.63 -14.76 3.53
C THR A 34 -13.48 -16.24 3.90
N ALA A 35 -14.02 -17.13 3.05
CA ALA A 35 -13.94 -18.58 3.28
C ALA A 35 -12.49 -19.11 3.37
N ASN A 36 -11.54 -18.47 2.67
CA ASN A 36 -10.11 -18.78 2.75
C ASN A 36 -9.37 -18.01 3.85
N GLY A 37 -10.09 -17.32 4.75
CA GLY A 37 -9.57 -16.73 5.97
C GLY A 37 -9.04 -15.29 5.83
N VAL A 38 -9.09 -14.68 4.65
CA VAL A 38 -8.61 -13.29 4.43
C VAL A 38 -9.48 -12.30 5.18
N GLN A 39 -8.86 -11.39 5.94
CA GLN A 39 -9.54 -10.29 6.61
C GLN A 39 -9.92 -9.22 5.60
N VAL A 40 -11.18 -8.81 5.61
CA VAL A 40 -11.70 -7.73 4.77
C VAL A 40 -12.22 -6.59 5.63
N HIS A 41 -11.86 -5.37 5.26
CA HIS A 41 -12.35 -4.11 5.82
C HIS A 41 -13.12 -3.36 4.74
N PHE A 42 -14.34 -2.94 5.02
CA PHE A 42 -15.19 -2.27 4.07
C PHE A 42 -15.78 -0.99 4.64
N ILE A 43 -15.72 0.07 3.85
CA ILE A 43 -16.39 1.35 4.11
C ILE A 43 -17.32 1.64 2.95
N HIS A 44 -18.63 1.70 3.24
CA HIS A 44 -19.62 2.15 2.28
C HIS A 44 -19.63 3.68 2.19
N THR A 45 -19.51 4.23 0.98
CA THR A 45 -19.65 5.66 0.69
C THR A 45 -20.34 5.85 -0.66
N ARG A 46 -21.28 6.80 -0.74
CA ARG A 46 -22.11 7.08 -1.92
C ARG A 46 -21.74 8.37 -2.66
N GLU A 47 -20.63 8.98 -2.28
CA GLU A 47 -20.25 10.28 -2.85
C GLU A 47 -19.94 10.19 -4.34
N LEU A 48 -19.35 9.09 -4.77
CA LEU A 48 -19.03 8.81 -6.16
C LEU A 48 -19.38 7.35 -6.50
N PRO A 49 -19.87 7.04 -7.73
CA PRO A 49 -20.20 5.68 -8.15
C PRO A 49 -18.90 4.89 -8.48
N MET A 50 -17.98 4.86 -7.54
CA MET A 50 -16.63 4.28 -7.68
C MET A 50 -16.30 3.41 -6.49
N VAL A 51 -15.36 2.50 -6.70
CA VAL A 51 -14.76 1.67 -5.66
C VAL A 51 -13.25 1.70 -5.74
N ASP A 52 -12.63 1.87 -4.60
CA ASP A 52 -11.20 1.66 -4.37
C ASP A 52 -11.01 0.36 -3.58
N VAL A 53 -10.16 -0.50 -4.09
CA VAL A 53 -9.77 -1.74 -3.42
C VAL A 53 -8.26 -1.75 -3.24
N GLN A 54 -7.82 -2.17 -2.07
CA GLN A 54 -6.42 -2.46 -1.78
C GLN A 54 -6.29 -3.88 -1.27
N VAL A 55 -5.49 -4.68 -1.95
CA VAL A 55 -5.05 -5.99 -1.48
C VAL A 55 -3.63 -5.85 -1.00
N LEU A 56 -3.41 -6.05 0.31
CA LEU A 56 -2.11 -5.97 0.95
C LEU A 56 -1.65 -7.37 1.31
N PHE A 57 -0.38 -7.65 1.02
CA PHE A 57 0.28 -8.90 1.41
C PHE A 57 1.43 -8.60 2.36
N ASN A 58 1.66 -9.46 3.35
CA ASN A 58 2.86 -9.45 4.18
C ASN A 58 4.06 -9.95 3.36
N ALA A 59 4.39 -9.18 2.31
CA ALA A 59 5.34 -9.51 1.25
C ALA A 59 6.20 -8.29 0.87
N GLY A 60 6.53 -7.45 1.84
CA GLY A 60 7.42 -6.30 1.64
C GLY A 60 8.90 -6.68 1.68
N SER A 61 9.77 -5.67 1.58
CA SER A 61 11.24 -5.89 1.53
C SER A 61 11.83 -6.52 2.80
N THR A 62 11.11 -6.50 3.91
CA THR A 62 11.51 -7.27 5.11
C THR A 62 11.50 -8.79 4.88
N ARG A 63 10.97 -9.25 3.75
CA ARG A 63 10.94 -10.65 3.32
C ARG A 63 11.98 -10.99 2.27
N ASP A 64 12.78 -10.03 1.84
CA ASP A 64 13.80 -10.19 0.80
C ASP A 64 14.88 -11.22 1.16
N GLY A 65 15.15 -11.43 2.45
CA GLY A 65 16.22 -12.33 2.89
C GLY A 65 17.58 -11.89 2.35
N GLU A 66 18.21 -12.77 1.60
CA GLU A 66 19.53 -12.52 0.97
C GLU A 66 19.45 -11.71 -0.33
N TRP A 67 18.23 -11.38 -0.79
CA TRP A 67 17.97 -10.75 -2.09
C TRP A 67 17.31 -9.37 -1.98
N PRO A 68 17.96 -8.35 -1.38
CA PRO A 68 17.38 -6.99 -1.31
C PRO A 68 16.85 -6.50 -2.65
N GLY A 69 15.55 -6.18 -2.71
CA GLY A 69 14.81 -5.76 -3.91
C GLY A 69 13.94 -6.86 -4.54
N LEU A 70 13.99 -8.10 -4.06
CA LEU A 70 13.20 -9.22 -4.59
C LEU A 70 11.70 -8.96 -4.44
N ALA A 71 11.24 -8.48 -3.29
CA ALA A 71 9.84 -8.12 -3.06
C ALA A 71 9.34 -7.06 -4.05
N LYS A 72 10.15 -6.03 -4.29
CA LYS A 72 9.82 -4.96 -5.22
C LYS A 72 9.77 -5.47 -6.67
N LEU A 73 10.74 -6.26 -7.09
CA LEU A 73 10.77 -6.88 -8.40
C LEU A 73 9.56 -7.78 -8.62
N THR A 74 9.26 -8.66 -7.65
CA THR A 74 8.11 -9.57 -7.73
C THR A 74 6.79 -8.80 -7.83
N ASN A 75 6.61 -7.73 -7.04
CA ASN A 75 5.40 -6.93 -7.06
C ASN A 75 5.24 -6.16 -8.39
N ALA A 76 6.32 -5.57 -8.93
CA ALA A 76 6.29 -4.89 -10.21
C ALA A 76 5.95 -5.85 -11.37
N LEU A 77 6.41 -7.08 -11.31
CA LEU A 77 6.14 -8.10 -12.32
C LEU A 77 4.69 -8.58 -12.36
N LEU A 78 3.86 -8.30 -11.35
CA LEU A 78 2.43 -8.66 -11.38
C LEU A 78 1.67 -7.98 -12.52
N GLU A 79 2.04 -6.75 -12.89
CA GLU A 79 1.37 -6.01 -13.98
C GLU A 79 1.78 -6.47 -15.37
N GLU A 80 2.82 -7.29 -15.45
CA GLU A 80 3.52 -7.62 -16.68
C GLU A 80 2.95 -8.86 -17.40
N GLY A 81 1.85 -9.41 -16.91
CA GLY A 81 1.13 -10.51 -17.55
C GLY A 81 0.70 -11.62 -16.60
N ALA A 82 -0.30 -12.40 -17.01
CA ALA A 82 -0.84 -13.52 -16.24
C ALA A 82 -1.30 -14.67 -17.15
N GLY A 83 -0.84 -15.87 -16.87
CA GLY A 83 -1.11 -17.04 -17.70
C GLY A 83 -0.62 -16.81 -19.13
N ASP A 84 -1.56 -16.75 -20.08
CA ASP A 84 -1.32 -16.47 -21.50
C ASP A 84 -1.47 -14.97 -21.87
N TRP A 85 -1.79 -14.09 -20.93
CA TRP A 85 -1.92 -12.66 -21.18
C TRP A 85 -0.56 -11.96 -21.08
N SER A 86 -0.24 -11.13 -22.09
CA SER A 86 0.88 -10.20 -22.02
C SER A 86 0.52 -8.95 -21.20
N ALA A 87 1.52 -8.11 -20.92
CA ALA A 87 1.32 -6.80 -20.29
C ALA A 87 0.33 -5.92 -21.08
N ASP A 88 0.44 -5.90 -22.41
CA ASP A 88 -0.48 -5.14 -23.27
C ASP A 88 -1.91 -5.67 -23.14
N ALA A 89 -2.10 -7.00 -23.17
CA ALA A 89 -3.41 -7.60 -23.00
C ALA A 89 -4.03 -7.29 -21.61
N VAL A 90 -3.24 -7.20 -20.57
CA VAL A 90 -3.68 -6.76 -19.23
C VAL A 90 -4.08 -5.28 -19.26
N ALA A 91 -3.23 -4.42 -19.83
CA ALA A 91 -3.50 -3.00 -19.94
C ALA A 91 -4.78 -2.72 -20.77
N ASP A 92 -4.96 -3.39 -21.90
CA ASP A 92 -6.16 -3.26 -22.74
C ASP A 92 -7.43 -3.66 -22.00
N ARG A 93 -7.41 -4.77 -21.26
CA ARG A 93 -8.58 -5.21 -20.48
C ARG A 93 -8.99 -4.19 -19.43
N LEU A 94 -8.05 -3.61 -18.71
CA LEU A 94 -8.31 -2.59 -17.71
C LEU A 94 -8.76 -1.27 -18.33
N ASN A 95 -8.13 -0.86 -19.45
CA ASN A 95 -8.48 0.36 -20.20
C ASN A 95 -9.90 0.29 -20.77
N GLN A 96 -10.33 -0.85 -21.31
CA GLN A 96 -11.68 -1.06 -21.86
C GLN A 96 -12.79 -0.80 -20.82
N VAL A 97 -12.50 -1.01 -19.56
CA VAL A 97 -13.46 -0.77 -18.46
C VAL A 97 -13.12 0.48 -17.63
N GLY A 98 -12.12 1.26 -18.04
CA GLY A 98 -11.69 2.47 -17.35
C GLY A 98 -11.14 2.22 -15.94
N ALA A 99 -10.71 0.99 -15.65
CA ALA A 99 -10.13 0.62 -14.37
C ALA A 99 -8.65 1.02 -14.30
N ARG A 100 -8.18 1.28 -13.06
CA ARG A 100 -6.78 1.60 -12.80
C ARG A 100 -6.20 0.57 -11.84
N LEU A 101 -5.11 -0.05 -12.26
CA LEU A 101 -4.25 -0.88 -11.41
C LEU A 101 -3.05 -0.04 -10.97
N ASN A 102 -2.64 -0.24 -9.74
CA ASN A 102 -1.37 0.27 -9.22
C ASN A 102 -0.78 -0.77 -8.26
N THR A 103 0.49 -1.07 -8.44
CA THR A 103 1.25 -1.92 -7.53
C THR A 103 2.33 -1.12 -6.81
N SER A 104 2.63 -1.48 -5.58
CA SER A 104 3.76 -0.91 -4.85
C SER A 104 4.28 -1.88 -3.79
N SER A 105 5.58 -1.87 -3.58
CA SER A 105 6.24 -2.62 -2.50
C SER A 105 6.85 -1.65 -1.50
N ARG A 106 6.63 -1.92 -0.21
CA ARG A 106 7.17 -1.17 0.92
C ARG A 106 7.94 -2.12 1.83
N ARG A 107 8.38 -1.64 3.00
CA ARG A 107 9.13 -2.51 3.93
C ARG A 107 8.32 -3.73 4.38
N ASP A 108 7.09 -3.53 4.82
CA ASP A 108 6.29 -4.61 5.43
C ASP A 108 5.29 -5.24 4.47
N VAL A 109 4.87 -4.49 3.44
CA VAL A 109 3.75 -4.89 2.60
C VAL A 109 4.03 -4.75 1.12
N ALA A 110 3.50 -5.67 0.33
CA ALA A 110 3.23 -5.50 -1.08
C ALA A 110 1.76 -5.13 -1.25
N LEU A 111 1.50 -4.11 -2.05
CA LEU A 111 0.16 -3.57 -2.33
C LEU A 111 -0.20 -3.80 -3.79
N VAL A 112 -1.44 -4.21 -4.01
CA VAL A 112 -2.12 -4.20 -5.32
C VAL A 112 -3.42 -3.42 -5.15
N ALA A 113 -3.55 -2.30 -5.83
CA ALA A 113 -4.69 -1.41 -5.74
C ALA A 113 -5.48 -1.38 -7.05
N LEU A 114 -6.80 -1.50 -6.94
CA LEU A 114 -7.75 -1.36 -8.03
C LEU A 114 -8.66 -0.18 -7.76
N ARG A 115 -8.83 0.70 -8.74
CA ARG A 115 -9.89 1.69 -8.78
C ARG A 115 -10.77 1.44 -10.00
N SER A 116 -12.09 1.40 -9.80
CA SER A 116 -13.06 1.16 -10.86
C SER A 116 -14.39 1.88 -10.58
N LEU A 117 -15.26 1.94 -11.58
CA LEU A 117 -16.67 2.25 -11.38
C LEU A 117 -17.35 1.08 -10.66
N CYS A 118 -18.42 1.37 -9.89
CA CYS A 118 -19.18 0.35 -9.16
C CYS A 118 -20.12 -0.50 -10.05
N ASP A 119 -20.43 -0.02 -11.27
CA ASP A 119 -21.26 -0.78 -12.20
C ASP A 119 -20.63 -2.14 -12.50
N PRO A 120 -21.35 -3.26 -12.33
CA PRO A 120 -20.83 -4.61 -12.55
C PRO A 120 -20.22 -4.83 -13.93
N ARG A 121 -20.69 -4.13 -14.96
CA ARG A 121 -20.16 -4.22 -16.33
C ARG A 121 -18.68 -3.80 -16.42
N TYR A 122 -18.23 -2.93 -15.54
CA TYR A 122 -16.85 -2.44 -15.47
C TYR A 122 -16.07 -3.09 -14.33
N LEU A 123 -16.70 -3.22 -13.17
CA LEU A 123 -16.04 -3.73 -11.97
C LEU A 123 -15.69 -5.22 -12.07
N GLN A 124 -16.60 -6.04 -12.59
CA GLN A 124 -16.38 -7.48 -12.63
C GLN A 124 -15.18 -7.86 -13.53
N PRO A 125 -15.07 -7.39 -14.80
CA PRO A 125 -13.90 -7.70 -15.63
C PRO A 125 -12.60 -7.16 -15.05
N ALA A 126 -12.63 -6.00 -14.38
CA ALA A 126 -11.46 -5.45 -13.70
C ALA A 126 -11.03 -6.35 -12.54
N ALA A 127 -11.96 -6.76 -11.67
CA ALA A 127 -11.68 -7.64 -10.54
C ALA A 127 -11.15 -9.02 -10.99
N GLU A 128 -11.74 -9.60 -12.02
CA GLU A 128 -11.27 -10.87 -12.60
C GLU A 128 -9.85 -10.75 -13.17
N THR A 129 -9.53 -9.62 -13.81
CA THR A 129 -8.18 -9.35 -14.31
C THR A 129 -7.19 -9.31 -13.15
N ILE A 130 -7.48 -8.55 -12.07
CA ILE A 130 -6.61 -8.49 -10.89
C ILE A 130 -6.48 -9.86 -10.20
N ALA A 131 -7.57 -10.60 -10.07
CA ALA A 131 -7.56 -11.94 -9.49
C ALA A 131 -6.60 -12.88 -10.25
N ARG A 132 -6.59 -12.81 -11.59
CA ARG A 132 -5.67 -13.59 -12.41
C ARG A 132 -4.23 -13.17 -12.25
N LEU A 133 -3.95 -11.85 -12.20
CA LEU A 133 -2.59 -11.33 -11.93
C LEU A 133 -2.05 -11.80 -10.59
N LEU A 134 -2.88 -11.84 -9.56
CA LEU A 134 -2.49 -12.31 -8.23
C LEU A 134 -2.24 -13.82 -8.18
N LYS A 135 -3.01 -14.59 -8.93
CA LYS A 135 -2.98 -16.06 -8.85
C LYS A 135 -1.99 -16.71 -9.83
N GLU A 136 -1.89 -16.17 -11.04
CA GLU A 136 -1.19 -16.81 -12.16
C GLU A 136 -0.25 -15.84 -12.90
N PRO A 137 0.60 -15.03 -12.20
CA PRO A 137 1.52 -14.15 -12.90
C PRO A 137 2.46 -14.95 -13.80
N SER A 138 2.72 -14.48 -15.00
CA SER A 138 3.47 -15.22 -16.02
C SER A 138 4.97 -15.30 -15.70
N PHE A 139 5.53 -14.23 -15.15
CA PHE A 139 6.97 -14.08 -14.91
C PHE A 139 7.81 -14.54 -16.12
N ALA A 140 7.44 -14.09 -17.33
CA ALA A 140 8.16 -14.46 -18.55
C ALA A 140 9.64 -14.04 -18.46
N PRO A 141 10.59 -14.89 -18.88
CA PRO A 141 12.02 -14.64 -18.65
C PRO A 141 12.54 -13.32 -19.19
N ASP A 142 12.11 -12.94 -20.39
CA ASP A 142 12.46 -11.68 -21.05
C ASP A 142 11.87 -10.46 -20.32
N VAL A 143 10.67 -10.60 -19.76
CA VAL A 143 9.99 -9.56 -18.98
C VAL A 143 10.67 -9.39 -17.62
N VAL A 144 11.03 -10.48 -16.96
CA VAL A 144 11.79 -10.44 -15.69
C VAL A 144 13.10 -9.69 -15.91
N GLU A 145 13.81 -9.99 -16.99
CA GLU A 145 15.08 -9.31 -17.34
C GLU A 145 14.85 -7.83 -17.61
N ARG A 146 13.86 -7.48 -18.39
CA ARG A 146 13.53 -6.07 -18.72
C ARG A 146 13.21 -5.25 -17.45
N VAL A 147 12.33 -5.74 -16.59
CA VAL A 147 11.95 -5.05 -15.35
C VAL A 147 13.16 -4.97 -14.39
N ARG A 148 13.97 -6.02 -14.30
CA ARG A 148 15.21 -6.02 -13.53
C ARG A 148 16.17 -4.92 -14.02
N GLN A 149 16.38 -4.78 -15.32
CA GLN A 149 17.22 -3.73 -15.90
C GLN A 149 16.69 -2.32 -15.61
N GLN A 150 15.37 -2.12 -15.68
CA GLN A 150 14.74 -0.86 -15.30
C GLN A 150 15.01 -0.52 -13.82
N MET A 151 14.91 -1.52 -12.92
CA MET A 151 15.21 -1.31 -11.51
C MET A 151 16.69 -1.02 -11.27
N LEU A 152 17.61 -1.68 -11.97
CA LEU A 152 19.05 -1.40 -11.89
C LEU A 152 19.37 0.02 -12.33
N THR A 153 18.75 0.51 -13.41
CA THR A 153 18.87 1.90 -13.86
C THR A 153 18.35 2.88 -12.80
N ALA A 154 17.18 2.62 -12.23
CA ALA A 154 16.61 3.44 -11.16
C ALA A 154 17.51 3.48 -9.90
N LEU A 155 18.17 2.37 -9.55
CA LEU A 155 19.16 2.34 -8.45
C LEU A 155 20.40 3.20 -8.75
N GLN A 156 20.88 3.22 -10.00
CA GLN A 156 21.99 4.08 -10.41
C GLN A 156 21.63 5.56 -10.31
N GLU A 157 20.43 5.94 -10.72
CA GLU A 157 19.91 7.30 -10.54
C GLU A 157 19.75 7.66 -9.07
N ARG A 158 19.18 6.75 -8.27
CA ARG A 158 19.01 6.93 -6.83
C ARG A 158 20.34 7.13 -6.11
N ALA A 159 21.40 6.45 -6.54
CA ALA A 159 22.75 6.59 -5.98
C ALA A 159 23.37 7.98 -6.18
N GLN A 160 22.77 8.83 -7.04
CA GLN A 160 23.18 10.22 -7.24
C GLN A 160 22.37 11.20 -6.37
N SER A 161 21.35 10.72 -5.65
CA SER A 161 20.49 11.55 -4.79
C SER A 161 21.04 11.61 -3.36
N PRO A 162 21.52 12.75 -2.86
CA PRO A 162 22.02 12.87 -1.48
C PRO A 162 20.98 12.47 -0.42
N GLY A 163 19.69 12.81 -0.66
CA GLY A 163 18.61 12.44 0.24
C GLY A 163 18.39 10.94 0.32
N ALA A 164 18.46 10.23 -0.80
CA ALA A 164 18.33 8.78 -0.83
C ALA A 164 19.51 8.08 -0.15
N ILE A 165 20.74 8.56 -0.41
CA ILE A 165 21.95 8.05 0.24
C ILE A 165 21.85 8.23 1.76
N ALA A 166 21.46 9.42 2.21
CA ALA A 166 21.31 9.72 3.64
C ALA A 166 20.22 8.84 4.29
N GLN A 167 19.10 8.61 3.60
CA GLN A 167 18.03 7.74 4.09
C GLN A 167 18.51 6.30 4.24
N ASP A 168 19.21 5.75 3.25
CA ASP A 168 19.71 4.38 3.31
C ASP A 168 20.77 4.22 4.42
N ALA A 169 21.69 5.20 4.55
CA ALA A 169 22.66 5.23 5.62
C ALA A 169 22.02 5.32 7.01
N PHE A 170 20.95 6.13 7.14
CA PHE A 170 20.20 6.26 8.38
C PHE A 170 19.54 4.93 8.79
N TYR A 171 18.84 4.26 7.87
CA TYR A 171 18.20 2.98 8.18
C TYR A 171 19.24 1.89 8.48
N GLN A 172 20.33 1.84 7.73
CA GLN A 172 21.42 0.91 7.99
C GLN A 172 22.07 1.16 9.37
N ALA A 173 22.28 2.41 9.75
CA ALA A 173 22.83 2.77 11.04
C ALA A 173 21.87 2.46 12.20
N LEU A 174 20.56 2.65 11.98
CA LEU A 174 19.54 2.43 13.01
C LEU A 174 19.23 0.95 13.24
N TYR A 175 19.24 0.14 12.18
CA TYR A 175 18.76 -1.23 12.21
C TYR A 175 19.83 -2.30 11.94
N GLY A 176 21.02 -1.92 11.46
CA GLY A 176 22.11 -2.85 11.21
C GLY A 176 21.70 -4.01 10.30
N HIS A 177 21.85 -5.24 10.79
CA HIS A 177 21.48 -6.45 10.06
C HIS A 177 19.97 -6.82 10.17
N HIS A 178 19.20 -6.06 10.92
CA HIS A 178 17.75 -6.27 10.96
C HIS A 178 17.12 -6.02 9.56
N PRO A 179 16.07 -6.73 9.14
CA PRO A 179 15.43 -6.55 7.84
C PRO A 179 15.05 -5.08 7.50
N TYR A 180 14.80 -4.26 8.50
CA TYR A 180 14.53 -2.82 8.31
C TYR A 180 15.77 -2.02 7.90
N GLY A 181 16.98 -2.52 8.10
CA GLY A 181 18.22 -1.90 7.64
C GLY A 181 18.41 -2.02 6.12
N SER A 182 17.80 -3.04 5.51
CA SER A 182 17.89 -3.25 4.06
C SER A 182 17.10 -2.17 3.29
N PRO A 183 17.64 -1.64 2.16
CA PRO A 183 16.92 -0.69 1.33
C PRO A 183 15.74 -1.35 0.61
N PRO A 184 14.52 -0.79 0.68
CA PRO A 184 13.35 -1.39 0.02
C PRO A 184 13.44 -1.43 -1.51
N ASP A 185 14.23 -0.52 -2.09
CA ASP A 185 14.47 -0.49 -3.54
C ASP A 185 15.46 -1.55 -4.01
N GLY A 186 16.15 -2.21 -3.08
CA GLY A 186 17.13 -3.24 -3.35
C GLY A 186 18.56 -2.75 -3.43
N ALA A 187 19.46 -3.65 -3.81
CA ALA A 187 20.86 -3.39 -4.05
C ALA A 187 21.28 -3.92 -5.43
N VAL A 188 22.21 -3.23 -6.08
CA VAL A 188 22.69 -3.60 -7.44
C VAL A 188 23.20 -5.02 -7.47
N ALA A 189 24.05 -5.41 -6.50
CA ALA A 189 24.63 -6.75 -6.44
C ALA A 189 23.57 -7.84 -6.32
N SER A 190 22.57 -7.63 -5.46
CA SER A 190 21.46 -8.55 -5.24
C SER A 190 20.59 -8.67 -6.49
N LEU A 191 20.06 -7.54 -6.99
CA LEU A 191 19.17 -7.56 -8.15
C LEU A 191 19.82 -8.13 -9.40
N SER A 192 21.15 -7.95 -9.58
CA SER A 192 21.88 -8.55 -10.71
C SER A 192 21.94 -10.08 -10.63
N ALA A 193 21.82 -10.65 -9.44
CA ALA A 193 21.89 -12.08 -9.19
C ALA A 193 20.53 -12.78 -9.07
N VAL A 194 19.45 -12.02 -8.78
CA VAL A 194 18.08 -12.56 -8.69
C VAL A 194 17.68 -13.19 -10.01
N THR A 195 17.19 -14.41 -9.97
CA THR A 195 16.65 -15.11 -11.14
C THR A 195 15.12 -15.18 -11.11
N ARG A 196 14.55 -15.68 -12.19
CA ARG A 196 13.10 -15.98 -12.26
C ARG A 196 12.64 -16.94 -11.16
N THR A 197 13.49 -17.87 -10.78
CA THR A 197 13.15 -18.88 -9.75
C THR A 197 12.92 -18.20 -8.40
N GLU A 198 13.79 -17.29 -7.96
CA GLU A 198 13.61 -16.54 -6.71
C GLU A 198 12.31 -15.72 -6.74
N VAL A 199 11.99 -15.10 -7.89
CA VAL A 199 10.72 -14.34 -8.06
C VAL A 199 9.50 -15.27 -7.88
N GLN A 200 9.52 -16.43 -8.53
CA GLN A 200 8.44 -17.42 -8.44
C GLN A 200 8.28 -17.98 -7.02
N ASP A 201 9.41 -18.27 -6.36
CA ASP A 201 9.42 -18.79 -5.00
C ASP A 201 8.92 -17.76 -4.00
N PHE A 202 9.32 -16.49 -4.17
CA PHE A 202 8.83 -15.39 -3.36
C PHE A 202 7.33 -15.21 -3.52
N HIS A 203 6.83 -15.21 -4.76
CA HIS A 203 5.39 -15.12 -5.02
C HIS A 203 4.63 -16.28 -4.38
N ARG A 204 5.02 -17.53 -4.61
CA ARG A 204 4.37 -18.71 -4.03
C ARG A 204 4.34 -18.68 -2.51
N ARG A 205 5.38 -18.15 -1.87
CA ARG A 205 5.51 -18.12 -0.42
C ARG A 205 4.68 -17.02 0.23
N TYR A 206 4.58 -15.86 -0.39
CA TYR A 206 4.05 -14.67 0.27
C TYR A 206 2.72 -14.17 -0.28
N TYR A 207 2.37 -14.44 -1.57
CA TYR A 207 1.09 -14.03 -2.16
C TYR A 207 0.01 -15.10 -1.93
N ILE A 208 -0.27 -15.37 -0.68
CA ILE A 208 -1.21 -16.40 -0.20
C ILE A 208 -2.29 -15.78 0.68
N ALA A 209 -3.40 -16.49 0.86
CA ALA A 209 -4.53 -16.02 1.65
C ALA A 209 -4.14 -15.66 3.10
N ALA A 210 -3.29 -16.45 3.75
CA ALA A 210 -2.86 -16.22 5.13
C ALA A 210 -2.06 -14.93 5.35
N ASN A 211 -1.49 -14.37 4.28
CA ASN A 211 -0.71 -13.12 4.30
C ASN A 211 -1.49 -11.91 3.80
N ALA A 212 -2.75 -12.11 3.37
CA ALA A 212 -3.55 -11.09 2.70
C ALA A 212 -4.51 -10.36 3.65
N VAL A 213 -4.66 -9.07 3.41
CA VAL A 213 -5.72 -8.22 3.96
C VAL A 213 -6.31 -7.41 2.81
N VAL A 214 -7.63 -7.24 2.79
CA VAL A 214 -8.32 -6.45 1.77
C VAL A 214 -9.02 -5.26 2.41
N ALA A 215 -8.83 -4.08 1.84
CA ALA A 215 -9.60 -2.89 2.16
C ALA A 215 -10.42 -2.48 0.94
N ILE A 216 -11.72 -2.23 1.13
CA ILE A 216 -12.67 -1.80 0.10
C ILE A 216 -13.34 -0.52 0.59
N VAL A 217 -13.36 0.51 -0.25
CA VAL A 217 -14.07 1.77 0.01
C VAL A 217 -14.82 2.16 -1.26
N GLY A 218 -16.13 2.38 -1.17
CA GLY A 218 -16.90 2.79 -2.35
C GLY A 218 -18.41 2.62 -2.23
N ASP A 219 -19.08 2.90 -3.34
CA ASP A 219 -20.55 2.81 -3.46
C ASP A 219 -20.99 1.37 -3.83
N LEU A 220 -20.76 0.46 -2.88
CA LEU A 220 -21.23 -0.92 -2.94
C LEU A 220 -22.06 -1.23 -1.69
N ASP A 221 -23.06 -2.06 -1.82
CA ASP A 221 -23.64 -2.69 -0.65
C ASP A 221 -22.75 -3.83 -0.11
N ARG A 222 -23.07 -4.32 1.07
CA ARG A 222 -22.29 -5.36 1.73
C ARG A 222 -22.21 -6.67 0.91
N PRO A 223 -23.30 -7.20 0.33
CA PRO A 223 -23.24 -8.38 -0.53
C PRO A 223 -22.34 -8.21 -1.76
N ALA A 224 -22.40 -7.04 -2.44
CA ALA A 224 -21.55 -6.75 -3.57
C ALA A 224 -20.05 -6.64 -3.17
N ALA A 225 -19.76 -6.04 -2.01
CA ALA A 225 -18.40 -5.97 -1.47
C ALA A 225 -17.85 -7.36 -1.10
N GLU A 226 -18.68 -8.26 -0.57
CA GLU A 226 -18.32 -9.66 -0.31
C GLU A 226 -18.03 -10.42 -1.60
N GLN A 227 -18.86 -10.24 -2.62
CA GLN A 227 -18.64 -10.86 -3.93
C GLN A 227 -17.35 -10.34 -4.57
N LEU A 228 -17.10 -9.04 -4.53
CA LEU A 228 -15.86 -8.43 -5.04
C LEU A 228 -14.63 -9.00 -4.33
N ALA A 229 -14.64 -9.06 -3.00
CA ALA A 229 -13.55 -9.66 -2.24
C ALA A 229 -13.32 -11.13 -2.63
N ASN A 230 -14.38 -11.92 -2.74
CA ASN A 230 -14.29 -13.33 -3.14
C ASN A 230 -13.74 -13.48 -4.57
N THR A 231 -14.13 -12.62 -5.51
CA THR A 231 -13.58 -12.62 -6.87
C THR A 231 -12.06 -12.35 -6.83
N LEU A 232 -11.64 -11.32 -6.10
CA LEU A 232 -10.24 -10.88 -6.08
C LEU A 232 -9.30 -11.91 -5.42
N ILE A 233 -9.72 -12.46 -4.27
CA ILE A 233 -8.79 -13.23 -3.43
C ILE A 233 -9.28 -14.64 -3.08
N GLY A 234 -10.48 -15.03 -3.50
CA GLY A 234 -11.01 -16.37 -3.21
C GLY A 234 -10.20 -17.50 -3.83
N GLY A 235 -9.50 -17.23 -4.94
CA GLY A 235 -8.61 -18.17 -5.62
C GLY A 235 -7.16 -18.17 -5.12
N LEU A 236 -6.81 -17.39 -4.10
CA LEU A 236 -5.45 -17.39 -3.54
C LEU A 236 -5.15 -18.73 -2.87
N PRO A 237 -3.92 -19.25 -3.03
CA PRO A 237 -3.52 -20.49 -2.39
C PRO A 237 -3.52 -20.36 -0.87
N GLN A 238 -3.79 -21.48 -0.22
CA GLN A 238 -3.59 -21.64 1.21
C GLN A 238 -2.10 -21.81 1.50
N GLY A 239 -1.66 -21.46 2.72
CA GLY A 239 -0.28 -21.61 3.14
C GLY A 239 -0.08 -21.14 4.58
N GLU A 240 1.14 -21.30 5.06
CA GLU A 240 1.51 -20.80 6.37
C GLU A 240 1.75 -19.29 6.32
N PRO A 241 1.26 -18.50 7.30
CA PRO A 241 1.51 -17.08 7.36
C PRO A 241 3.01 -16.80 7.47
N ALA A 242 3.45 -15.69 6.89
CA ALA A 242 4.81 -15.22 7.06
C ALA A 242 5.14 -15.05 8.56
N PRO A 243 6.30 -15.52 9.03
CA PRO A 243 6.67 -15.41 10.43
C PRO A 243 6.72 -13.93 10.86
N PRO A 244 6.49 -13.61 12.14
CA PRO A 244 6.65 -12.25 12.62
C PRO A 244 8.10 -11.78 12.40
N ILE A 245 8.26 -10.48 12.07
CA ILE A 245 9.58 -9.87 12.00
C ILE A 245 10.12 -9.77 13.42
N PRO A 246 11.34 -10.26 13.71
CA PRO A 246 11.89 -10.18 15.05
C PRO A 246 12.05 -8.71 15.47
N PRO A 247 11.96 -8.37 16.75
CA PRO A 247 12.25 -7.02 17.20
C PRO A 247 13.74 -6.69 16.95
N PRO A 248 14.09 -5.43 16.66
CA PRO A 248 15.49 -5.02 16.55
C PRO A 248 16.25 -5.32 17.84
N ALA A 249 17.50 -5.79 17.72
CA ALA A 249 18.34 -6.06 18.89
C ALA A 249 18.58 -4.77 19.70
N ALA A 250 18.44 -4.83 21.01
CA ALA A 250 18.58 -3.66 21.88
C ALA A 250 20.01 -3.05 21.91
N GLY A 251 21.00 -3.73 21.29
CA GLY A 251 22.40 -3.32 21.25
C GLY A 251 22.86 -2.67 19.96
N ASP A 252 22.06 -2.75 18.89
CA ASP A 252 22.41 -2.21 17.55
C ASP A 252 22.16 -0.70 17.41
N ARG A 253 21.87 -0.01 18.50
CA ARG A 253 21.77 1.46 18.46
C ARG A 253 23.17 2.01 18.23
N PRO A 254 23.42 2.71 17.12
CA PRO A 254 24.67 3.41 16.94
C PRO A 254 24.82 4.36 18.13
N ASN A 255 25.96 4.26 18.80
CA ASN A 255 26.33 5.19 19.85
C ASN A 255 26.64 6.53 19.16
N TYR A 256 25.63 7.34 18.91
CA TYR A 256 25.86 8.71 18.43
C TYR A 256 26.60 9.46 19.52
N PRO A 257 27.88 9.84 19.32
CA PRO A 257 28.54 10.73 20.24
C PRO A 257 27.81 12.08 20.12
N HIS A 258 27.01 12.39 21.11
CA HIS A 258 26.29 13.62 21.36
C HIS A 258 25.38 14.15 20.23
N PRO A 259 24.20 14.71 20.54
CA PRO A 259 23.46 15.49 19.57
C PRO A 259 24.39 16.59 19.02
N LEU A 260 24.52 16.66 17.71
CA LEU A 260 25.18 17.78 17.06
C LEU A 260 24.61 19.05 17.71
N PRO A 261 25.44 19.96 18.22
CA PRO A 261 24.95 21.20 18.78
C PRO A 261 24.12 21.89 17.69
N ILE A 262 22.83 22.01 17.95
CA ILE A 262 21.96 22.85 17.14
C ILE A 262 22.57 24.22 17.31
N GLN A 263 23.35 24.67 16.33
CA GLN A 263 23.75 26.08 16.27
C GLN A 263 22.45 26.86 16.12
N SER A 264 21.93 27.34 17.24
CA SER A 264 20.92 28.39 17.22
C SER A 264 21.58 29.61 16.56
N GLU A 265 21.35 29.78 15.27
CA GLU A 265 21.68 31.06 14.65
C GLU A 265 21.04 32.19 15.49
N PRO A 266 21.81 33.18 15.93
CA PRO A 266 21.22 34.31 16.65
C PRO A 266 20.20 34.97 15.70
N HIS A 267 19.00 35.14 16.18
CA HIS A 267 17.84 35.76 15.49
C HIS A 267 18.07 37.26 15.19
N SER A 268 19.16 37.65 14.54
CA SER A 268 19.48 39.08 14.24
C SER A 268 19.27 39.47 12.78
N ASN A 269 18.77 38.61 11.90
CA ASN A 269 18.51 39.00 10.52
C ASN A 269 17.16 38.44 9.98
N ARG A 270 16.04 38.85 10.62
CA ARG A 270 14.75 38.75 9.95
C ARG A 270 14.57 39.96 9.04
N PRO A 271 14.40 39.81 7.71
CA PRO A 271 13.97 40.89 6.85
C PRO A 271 12.57 41.35 7.29
N ASN A 272 12.45 42.65 7.57
CA ASN A 272 11.21 43.29 8.00
C ASN A 272 10.28 43.43 6.77
N TRP A 273 9.45 42.46 6.49
CA TRP A 273 8.41 42.56 5.48
C TRP A 273 7.27 43.44 6.03
N ARG A 274 7.39 44.75 5.87
CA ARG A 274 6.25 45.67 6.04
C ARG A 274 5.28 45.42 4.89
N GLN A 275 4.03 45.07 5.24
CA GLN A 275 2.93 45.08 4.29
C GLN A 275 2.71 46.51 3.76
N PRO A 276 2.48 46.70 2.45
CA PRO A 276 2.03 47.99 1.92
C PRO A 276 0.57 48.21 2.34
N ARG A 277 0.28 49.49 2.66
CA ARG A 277 -1.08 50.01 2.98
C ARG A 277 -1.97 49.96 1.74
#